data_dae931715bc5615109b628605752cb07
#
_entry.id   dae931715bc5615109b628605752cb07
#
_cell.length_a   1.000
_cell.length_b   1.000
_cell.length_c   1.000
_cell.angle_alpha   90.00
_cell.angle_beta   90.00
_cell.angle_gamma   90.00
#
_symmetry.space_group_name_H-M   'P 1'
#
loop_
_entity.id
_entity.type
_entity.pdbx_description
1 polymer ?
#
loop_
_entity_poly.entity_id
_entity_poly.type
_entity_poly.pdbx_seq_one_letter_code
_entity_poly.pdbx_strand_id
1 'polypeptide(L)'
;MSVLEITNLHATVDTPEGTKEILKGVDLTIRGGETHAIMGPNGSGKSTLAYALAGHPKYQITEGSVTLDGEDVLEMSVDERARAGVFLAMQYPVEVPGVTVSNFLRTAKTAVDGEAPSLRTWVKDVKGAMDDLRMDPVFAERNVNEGFSGGEKKRHEILQMQLLKPSIAILDETDSGLDVDALRIVSEGVNRAKENTEVGIMLITHYTRILNYVKPDFVHVFVNGRIAEQGGPELAERLENEGYDRFLAAAN
;
A
#
# COMPACT_ATOMS: atom_id res chain seq x y z
N MET A 1 -1.63 18.38 -6.49
CA MET A 1 -1.22 16.98 -6.84
C MET A 1 -0.13 16.62 -5.85
N SER A 2 -0.40 15.64 -4.99
CA SER A 2 0.54 15.26 -3.91
C SER A 2 1.77 14.57 -4.47
N VAL A 3 2.92 14.74 -3.79
CA VAL A 3 4.20 14.15 -4.18
C VAL A 3 4.88 13.53 -2.97
N LEU A 4 5.11 12.22 -3.02
CA LEU A 4 5.97 11.49 -2.09
C LEU A 4 7.36 11.40 -2.70
N GLU A 5 8.36 11.94 -2.00
CA GLU A 5 9.76 11.87 -2.42
C GLU A 5 10.58 11.10 -1.39
N ILE A 6 11.27 10.07 -1.87
CA ILE A 6 12.18 9.23 -1.08
C ILE A 6 13.57 9.43 -1.66
N THR A 7 14.51 9.83 -0.82
CA THR A 7 15.89 10.09 -1.25
C THR A 7 16.86 9.32 -0.37
N ASN A 8 17.67 8.48 -0.99
CA ASN A 8 18.76 7.70 -0.37
C ASN A 8 18.32 7.02 0.94
N LEU A 9 17.13 6.38 0.95
CA LEU A 9 16.55 5.82 2.16
C LEU A 9 17.26 4.52 2.57
N HIS A 10 17.81 4.49 3.78
CA HIS A 10 18.40 3.32 4.41
C HIS A 10 17.58 2.92 5.64
N ALA A 11 17.41 1.63 5.84
CA ALA A 11 16.71 1.11 7.01
C ALA A 11 17.30 -0.21 7.49
N THR A 12 17.32 -0.38 8.80
CA THR A 12 17.78 -1.59 9.48
C THR A 12 16.66 -2.26 10.26
N VAL A 13 16.85 -3.52 10.59
CA VAL A 13 16.01 -4.30 11.50
C VAL A 13 16.89 -5.08 12.46
N ASP A 14 16.48 -5.13 13.73
CA ASP A 14 17.14 -5.98 14.72
C ASP A 14 16.66 -7.42 14.57
N THR A 15 17.61 -8.34 14.50
CA THR A 15 17.40 -9.78 14.45
C THR A 15 18.15 -10.45 15.59
N PRO A 16 17.84 -11.71 15.95
CA PRO A 16 18.60 -12.46 16.96
C PRO A 16 20.12 -12.57 16.64
N GLU A 17 20.48 -12.43 15.37
CA GLU A 17 21.85 -12.51 14.87
C GLU A 17 22.56 -11.13 14.81
N GLY A 18 21.85 -10.07 15.16
CA GLY A 18 22.33 -8.68 15.12
C GLY A 18 21.49 -7.77 14.23
N THR A 19 21.87 -6.50 14.17
CA THR A 19 21.23 -5.51 13.31
C THR A 19 21.58 -5.75 11.84
N LYS A 20 20.56 -5.86 11.00
CA LYS A 20 20.71 -6.10 9.56
C LYS A 20 20.14 -4.93 8.76
N GLU A 21 20.95 -4.39 7.84
CA GLU A 21 20.49 -3.39 6.87
C GLU A 21 19.67 -4.06 5.78
N ILE A 22 18.45 -3.57 5.56
CA ILE A 22 17.49 -4.09 4.57
C ILE A 22 17.32 -3.11 3.41
N LEU A 23 17.11 -1.81 3.68
CA LEU A 23 17.08 -0.77 2.65
C LEU A 23 18.46 -0.13 2.57
N LYS A 24 18.97 0.06 1.36
CA LYS A 24 20.37 0.39 1.11
C LYS A 24 20.52 1.56 0.12
N GLY A 25 19.78 2.64 0.35
CA GLY A 25 19.75 3.80 -0.53
C GLY A 25 18.67 3.67 -1.60
N VAL A 26 17.39 3.82 -1.17
CA VAL A 26 16.24 3.80 -2.08
C VAL A 26 15.91 5.23 -2.49
N ASP A 27 15.87 5.47 -3.80
CA ASP A 27 15.38 6.70 -4.42
C ASP A 27 14.10 6.41 -5.18
N LEU A 28 13.00 7.10 -4.85
CA LEU A 28 11.71 6.91 -5.50
C LEU A 28 10.84 8.16 -5.34
N THR A 29 10.23 8.61 -6.42
CA THR A 29 9.25 9.69 -6.38
C THR A 29 7.92 9.16 -6.91
N ILE A 30 6.83 9.36 -6.17
CA ILE A 30 5.46 8.99 -6.55
C ILE A 30 4.59 10.24 -6.52
N ARG A 31 3.95 10.54 -7.65
CA ARG A 31 3.00 11.67 -7.74
C ARG A 31 1.57 11.19 -7.69
N GLY A 32 0.69 12.05 -7.22
CA GLY A 32 -0.75 11.81 -7.29
C GLY A 32 -1.17 11.42 -8.71
N GLY A 33 -2.04 10.42 -8.83
CA GLY A 33 -2.49 9.87 -10.10
C GLY A 33 -1.52 8.90 -10.80
N GLU A 34 -0.28 8.76 -10.33
CA GLU A 34 0.66 7.76 -10.86
C GLU A 34 0.52 6.41 -10.15
N THR A 35 0.80 5.33 -10.87
CA THR A 35 0.89 3.97 -10.33
C THR A 35 2.30 3.44 -10.55
N HIS A 36 3.00 3.16 -9.46
CA HIS A 36 4.35 2.61 -9.44
C HIS A 36 4.30 1.15 -8.96
N ALA A 37 4.63 0.20 -9.83
CA ALA A 37 4.75 -1.20 -9.47
C ALA A 37 6.17 -1.49 -8.95
N ILE A 38 6.27 -2.00 -7.73
CA ILE A 38 7.52 -2.45 -7.12
C ILE A 38 7.59 -3.97 -7.22
N MET A 39 8.45 -4.47 -8.08
CA MET A 39 8.62 -5.89 -8.35
C MET A 39 10.02 -6.38 -7.95
N GLY A 40 10.13 -7.62 -7.50
CA GLY A 40 11.43 -8.17 -7.11
C GLY A 40 11.27 -9.50 -6.36
N PRO A 41 12.35 -10.26 -6.18
CA PRO A 41 12.31 -11.55 -5.51
C PRO A 41 11.91 -11.43 -4.04
N ASN A 42 11.50 -12.55 -3.44
CA ASN A 42 11.21 -12.62 -2.01
C ASN A 42 12.45 -12.24 -1.19
N GLY A 43 12.24 -11.49 -0.11
CA GLY A 43 13.32 -11.04 0.76
C GLY A 43 14.15 -9.88 0.21
N SER A 44 13.78 -9.26 -0.92
CA SER A 44 14.52 -8.12 -1.47
C SER A 44 14.34 -6.81 -0.67
N GLY A 45 13.33 -6.72 0.22
CA GLY A 45 13.08 -5.55 1.07
C GLY A 45 11.84 -4.73 0.69
N LYS A 46 11.00 -5.18 -0.26
CA LYS A 46 9.80 -4.44 -0.72
C LYS A 46 8.82 -4.12 0.42
N SER A 47 8.42 -5.13 1.19
CA SER A 47 7.54 -4.91 2.35
C SER A 47 8.22 -4.11 3.45
N THR A 48 9.56 -4.19 3.58
CA THR A 48 10.32 -3.32 4.47
C THR A 48 10.18 -1.86 4.07
N LEU A 49 10.26 -1.55 2.77
CA LEU A 49 10.01 -0.20 2.26
C LEU A 49 8.60 0.27 2.63
N ALA A 50 7.57 -0.54 2.38
CA ALA A 50 6.18 -0.24 2.73
C ALA A 50 6.01 0.08 4.22
N TYR A 51 6.52 -0.80 5.09
CA TYR A 51 6.43 -0.63 6.55
C TYR A 51 7.27 0.53 7.07
N ALA A 52 8.45 0.79 6.51
CA ALA A 52 9.29 1.92 6.88
C ALA A 52 8.60 3.26 6.57
N LEU A 53 7.96 3.37 5.40
CA LEU A 53 7.18 4.56 5.02
C LEU A 53 5.95 4.75 5.92
N ALA A 54 5.29 3.67 6.32
CA ALA A 54 4.16 3.71 7.23
C ALA A 54 4.57 3.96 8.71
N GLY A 55 5.87 3.95 9.04
CA GLY A 55 6.37 4.22 10.40
C GLY A 55 6.34 3.02 11.33
N HIS A 56 6.41 1.80 10.81
CA HIS A 56 6.36 0.60 11.65
C HIS A 56 7.61 0.53 12.56
N PRO A 57 7.45 0.40 13.91
CA PRO A 57 8.53 0.55 14.89
C PRO A 57 9.64 -0.51 14.82
N LYS A 58 9.41 -1.60 14.07
CA LYS A 58 10.41 -2.64 13.84
C LYS A 58 11.60 -2.17 13.00
N TYR A 59 11.39 -1.16 12.15
CA TYR A 59 12.38 -0.70 11.19
C TYR A 59 12.94 0.65 11.63
N GLN A 60 14.26 0.77 11.67
CA GLN A 60 14.97 1.99 12.04
C GLN A 60 15.55 2.62 10.77
N ILE A 61 15.14 3.85 10.48
CA ILE A 61 15.74 4.62 9.40
C ILE A 61 17.09 5.13 9.88
N THR A 62 18.14 4.87 9.09
CA THR A 62 19.52 5.24 9.43
C THR A 62 20.08 6.37 8.59
N GLU A 63 19.60 6.50 7.35
CA GLU A 63 20.00 7.56 6.42
C GLU A 63 18.86 7.86 5.44
N GLY A 64 18.94 9.03 4.80
CA GLY A 64 18.00 9.48 3.77
C GLY A 64 16.86 10.31 4.31
N SER A 65 15.94 10.66 3.42
CA SER A 65 14.76 11.47 3.73
C SER A 65 13.52 10.95 3.01
N VAL A 66 12.37 11.21 3.61
CA VAL A 66 11.06 10.96 3.00
C VAL A 66 10.19 12.18 3.24
N THR A 67 9.73 12.80 2.16
CA THR A 67 8.80 13.94 2.26
C THR A 67 7.50 13.66 1.52
N LEU A 68 6.39 14.16 2.06
CA LEU A 68 5.09 14.22 1.40
C LEU A 68 4.67 15.68 1.28
N ASP A 69 4.57 16.18 0.05
CA ASP A 69 4.28 17.59 -0.24
C ASP A 69 5.25 18.58 0.44
N GLY A 70 6.51 18.14 0.63
CA GLY A 70 7.58 18.90 1.29
C GLY A 70 7.64 18.76 2.81
N GLU A 71 6.65 18.12 3.45
CA GLU A 71 6.65 17.82 4.90
C GLU A 71 7.44 16.54 5.18
N ASP A 72 8.30 16.57 6.21
CA ASP A 72 9.12 15.41 6.59
C ASP A 72 8.28 14.30 7.22
N VAL A 73 8.11 13.19 6.50
CA VAL A 73 7.34 12.02 6.95
C VAL A 73 8.06 11.25 8.06
N LEU A 74 9.39 11.29 8.11
CA LEU A 74 10.16 10.52 9.08
C LEU A 74 10.01 11.05 10.51
N GLU A 75 9.79 12.36 10.67
CA GLU A 75 9.53 12.99 11.97
C GLU A 75 8.10 12.75 12.47
N MET A 76 7.20 12.27 11.63
CA MET A 76 5.80 12.03 11.98
C MET A 76 5.62 10.67 12.67
N SER A 77 4.77 10.62 13.70
CA SER A 77 4.23 9.38 14.26
C SER A 77 3.37 8.63 13.23
N VAL A 78 3.06 7.36 13.49
CA VAL A 78 2.27 6.50 12.57
C VAL A 78 0.91 7.13 12.24
N ASP A 79 0.23 7.67 13.24
CA ASP A 79 -1.08 8.30 13.07
C ASP A 79 -0.99 9.67 12.39
N GLU A 80 0.09 10.42 12.57
CA GLU A 80 0.35 11.66 11.83
C GLU A 80 0.60 11.38 10.35
N ARG A 81 1.38 10.34 10.01
CA ARG A 81 1.56 9.90 8.62
C ARG A 81 0.24 9.53 7.95
N ALA A 82 -0.63 8.81 8.68
CA ALA A 82 -1.96 8.46 8.17
C ALA A 82 -2.83 9.70 7.94
N ARG A 83 -2.81 10.69 8.85
CA ARG A 83 -3.51 11.97 8.68
C ARG A 83 -2.92 12.83 7.57
N ALA A 84 -1.61 12.77 7.35
CA ALA A 84 -0.96 13.44 6.23
C ALA A 84 -1.31 12.82 4.87
N GLY A 85 -1.90 11.62 4.86
CA GLY A 85 -2.40 10.97 3.66
C GLY A 85 -1.59 9.76 3.19
N VAL A 86 -0.73 9.19 4.04
CA VAL A 86 -0.06 7.90 3.75
C VAL A 86 -0.95 6.76 4.21
N PHE A 87 -1.30 5.86 3.30
CA PHE A 87 -2.12 4.67 3.56
C PHE A 87 -1.33 3.40 3.25
N LEU A 88 -1.43 2.40 4.12
CA LEU A 88 -0.86 1.07 3.90
C LEU A 88 -1.95 0.00 3.93
N ALA A 89 -2.13 -0.69 2.79
CA ALA A 89 -2.80 -1.99 2.74
C ALA A 89 -1.76 -3.06 3.03
N MET A 90 -1.94 -3.79 4.14
CA MET A 90 -0.95 -4.72 4.66
C MET A 90 -1.00 -6.07 3.93
N GLN A 91 0.14 -6.73 3.81
CA GLN A 91 0.19 -8.11 3.32
C GLN A 91 -0.74 -9.04 4.14
N TYR A 92 -0.72 -8.89 5.46
CA TYR A 92 -1.56 -9.64 6.41
C TYR A 92 -2.38 -8.69 7.29
N PRO A 93 -3.63 -8.35 6.89
CA PRO A 93 -4.49 -7.47 7.68
C PRO A 93 -4.82 -8.02 9.05
N VAL A 94 -4.65 -7.18 10.09
CA VAL A 94 -4.84 -7.55 11.50
C VAL A 94 -6.33 -7.58 11.85
N GLU A 95 -6.72 -8.51 12.71
CA GLU A 95 -8.06 -8.57 13.31
C GLU A 95 -8.15 -7.64 14.52
N VAL A 96 -9.27 -6.91 14.66
CA VAL A 96 -9.54 -6.04 15.81
C VAL A 96 -10.86 -6.46 16.47
N PRO A 97 -10.83 -7.43 17.40
CA PRO A 97 -12.03 -7.92 18.07
C PRO A 97 -12.72 -6.80 18.86
N GLY A 98 -14.06 -6.80 18.83
CA GLY A 98 -14.88 -5.84 19.55
C GLY A 98 -15.03 -4.47 18.90
N VAL A 99 -14.39 -4.23 17.75
CA VAL A 99 -14.52 -2.97 16.99
C VAL A 99 -15.16 -3.27 15.64
N THR A 100 -16.38 -2.78 15.41
CA THR A 100 -17.06 -2.99 14.13
C THR A 100 -16.41 -2.20 13.01
N VAL A 101 -16.50 -2.72 11.77
CA VAL A 101 -15.98 -2.06 10.55
C VAL A 101 -16.52 -0.63 10.44
N SER A 102 -17.82 -0.42 10.65
CA SER A 102 -18.45 0.91 10.57
C SER A 102 -17.87 1.89 11.60
N ASN A 103 -17.69 1.45 12.85
CA ASN A 103 -17.11 2.30 13.91
C ASN A 103 -15.64 2.60 13.64
N PHE A 104 -14.86 1.59 13.26
CA PHE A 104 -13.46 1.76 12.91
C PHE A 104 -13.28 2.80 11.80
N LEU A 105 -13.97 2.60 10.68
CA LEU A 105 -13.88 3.49 9.52
C LEU A 105 -14.34 4.91 9.82
N ARG A 106 -15.43 5.07 10.60
CA ARG A 106 -15.91 6.40 10.98
C ARG A 106 -14.93 7.13 11.90
N THR A 107 -14.31 6.41 12.84
CA THR A 107 -13.30 6.95 13.73
C THR A 107 -12.05 7.35 12.95
N ALA A 108 -11.57 6.50 12.05
CA ALA A 108 -10.44 6.79 11.20
C ALA A 108 -10.71 8.02 10.29
N LYS A 109 -11.89 8.07 9.66
CA LYS A 109 -12.30 9.22 8.83
C LYS A 109 -12.37 10.51 9.64
N THR A 110 -12.90 10.44 10.88
CA THR A 110 -12.91 11.60 11.80
C THR A 110 -11.50 12.08 12.11
N ALA A 111 -10.55 11.18 12.32
CA ALA A 111 -9.16 11.53 12.59
C ALA A 111 -8.46 12.18 11.38
N VAL A 112 -8.78 11.72 10.17
CA VAL A 112 -8.22 12.27 8.92
C VAL A 112 -8.80 13.64 8.60
N ASP A 113 -10.14 13.79 8.70
CA ASP A 113 -10.83 15.04 8.31
C ASP A 113 -10.82 16.10 9.43
N GLY A 114 -10.47 15.73 10.68
CA GLY A 114 -10.56 16.60 11.85
C GLY A 114 -11.98 16.74 12.43
N GLU A 115 -13.01 16.28 11.70
CA GLU A 115 -14.41 16.30 12.15
C GLU A 115 -15.16 15.03 11.73
N ALA A 116 -16.15 14.65 12.53
CA ALA A 116 -16.93 13.46 12.25
C ALA A 116 -17.90 13.68 11.08
N PRO A 117 -17.94 12.78 10.08
CA PRO A 117 -18.93 12.87 9.01
C PRO A 117 -20.36 12.74 9.58
N SER A 118 -21.33 13.45 8.97
CA SER A 118 -22.72 13.31 9.37
C SER A 118 -23.18 11.85 9.20
N LEU A 119 -23.97 11.33 10.13
CA LEU A 119 -24.41 9.92 10.08
C LEU A 119 -25.13 9.59 8.77
N ARG A 120 -25.94 10.51 8.26
CA ARG A 120 -26.69 10.31 7.02
C ARG A 120 -25.77 10.16 5.81
N THR A 121 -24.77 11.01 5.68
CA THR A 121 -23.79 10.98 4.60
C THR A 121 -22.91 9.74 4.75
N TRP A 122 -22.43 9.46 5.96
CA TRP A 122 -21.57 8.33 6.27
C TRP A 122 -22.18 6.99 5.89
N VAL A 123 -23.44 6.71 6.31
CA VAL A 123 -24.11 5.46 5.97
C VAL A 123 -24.25 5.30 4.46
N LYS A 124 -24.52 6.39 3.73
CA LYS A 124 -24.62 6.36 2.27
C LYS A 124 -23.27 6.06 1.63
N ASP A 125 -22.21 6.71 2.11
CA ASP A 125 -20.86 6.56 1.55
C ASP A 125 -20.31 5.16 1.80
N VAL A 126 -20.46 4.63 3.02
CA VAL A 126 -20.06 3.25 3.35
C VAL A 126 -20.81 2.24 2.51
N LYS A 127 -22.14 2.39 2.39
CA LYS A 127 -22.95 1.49 1.57
C LYS A 127 -22.51 1.54 0.10
N GLY A 128 -22.32 2.73 -0.47
CA GLY A 128 -21.87 2.89 -1.86
C GLY A 128 -20.51 2.24 -2.11
N ALA A 129 -19.54 2.47 -1.21
CA ALA A 129 -18.22 1.88 -1.33
C ALA A 129 -18.23 0.34 -1.13
N MET A 130 -19.10 -0.19 -0.27
CA MET A 130 -19.30 -1.64 -0.12
C MET A 130 -19.96 -2.26 -1.36
N ASP A 131 -20.98 -1.61 -1.93
CA ASP A 131 -21.63 -2.05 -3.18
C ASP A 131 -20.61 -2.11 -4.33
N ASP A 132 -19.74 -1.12 -4.44
CA ASP A 132 -18.64 -1.05 -5.41
C ASP A 132 -17.66 -2.22 -5.33
N LEU A 133 -17.44 -2.73 -4.12
CA LEU A 133 -16.54 -3.84 -3.82
C LEU A 133 -17.29 -5.19 -3.70
N ARG A 134 -18.59 -5.21 -4.02
CA ARG A 134 -19.47 -6.40 -3.89
C ARG A 134 -19.37 -7.03 -2.49
N MET A 135 -19.31 -6.19 -1.47
CA MET A 135 -19.33 -6.61 -0.07
C MET A 135 -20.75 -6.59 0.47
N ASP A 136 -21.14 -7.65 1.19
CA ASP A 136 -22.44 -7.69 1.85
C ASP A 136 -22.48 -6.59 2.92
N PRO A 137 -23.53 -5.76 2.99
CA PRO A 137 -23.70 -4.72 4.01
C PRO A 137 -23.56 -5.21 5.47
N VAL A 138 -23.80 -6.51 5.72
CA VAL A 138 -23.62 -7.12 7.04
C VAL A 138 -22.18 -6.97 7.57
N PHE A 139 -21.19 -6.86 6.68
CA PHE A 139 -19.79 -6.65 7.08
C PHE A 139 -19.57 -5.34 7.84
N ALA A 140 -20.40 -4.32 7.64
CA ALA A 140 -20.31 -3.06 8.38
C ALA A 140 -20.49 -3.25 9.90
N GLU A 141 -21.28 -4.26 10.31
CA GLU A 141 -21.59 -4.58 11.71
C GLU A 141 -20.69 -5.66 12.31
N ARG A 142 -19.85 -6.30 11.47
CA ARG A 142 -18.87 -7.29 11.93
C ARG A 142 -17.62 -6.61 12.46
N ASN A 143 -16.89 -7.29 13.35
CA ASN A 143 -15.60 -6.80 13.82
C ASN A 143 -14.55 -6.78 12.69
N VAL A 144 -13.65 -5.81 12.73
CA VAL A 144 -12.61 -5.60 11.72
C VAL A 144 -11.82 -6.88 11.49
N ASN A 145 -11.93 -7.42 10.28
CA ASN A 145 -11.21 -8.60 9.78
C ASN A 145 -11.47 -9.92 10.53
N GLU A 146 -12.27 -9.94 11.61
CA GLU A 146 -12.53 -11.13 12.41
C GLU A 146 -13.34 -12.16 11.61
N GLY A 147 -12.72 -13.31 11.34
CA GLY A 147 -13.33 -14.38 10.56
C GLY A 147 -13.59 -14.01 9.09
N PHE A 148 -12.92 -12.99 8.55
CA PHE A 148 -12.98 -12.68 7.12
C PHE A 148 -12.09 -13.66 6.35
N SER A 149 -12.54 -14.08 5.18
CA SER A 149 -11.67 -14.76 4.21
C SER A 149 -10.58 -13.82 3.69
N GLY A 150 -9.53 -14.36 3.07
CA GLY A 150 -8.46 -13.55 2.48
C GLY A 150 -8.99 -12.49 1.50
N GLY A 151 -9.92 -12.87 0.62
CA GLY A 151 -10.53 -11.95 -0.34
C GLY A 151 -11.38 -10.86 0.33
N GLU A 152 -12.10 -11.17 1.40
CA GLU A 152 -12.88 -10.20 2.17
C GLU A 152 -11.97 -9.22 2.91
N LYS A 153 -10.85 -9.68 3.50
CA LYS A 153 -9.84 -8.83 4.13
C LYS A 153 -9.26 -7.83 3.11
N LYS A 154 -8.91 -8.30 1.90
CA LYS A 154 -8.37 -7.41 0.85
C LYS A 154 -9.41 -6.42 0.33
N ARG A 155 -10.66 -6.84 0.12
CA ARG A 155 -11.75 -5.90 -0.22
C ARG A 155 -11.97 -4.87 0.89
N HIS A 156 -11.87 -5.26 2.16
CA HIS A 156 -11.98 -4.35 3.29
C HIS A 156 -10.83 -3.31 3.32
N GLU A 157 -9.60 -3.67 2.94
CA GLU A 157 -8.51 -2.69 2.79
C GLU A 157 -8.79 -1.66 1.68
N ILE A 158 -9.33 -2.11 0.54
CA ILE A 158 -9.73 -1.17 -0.52
C ILE A 158 -10.92 -0.31 -0.11
N LEU A 159 -11.87 -0.84 0.67
CA LEU A 159 -12.95 -0.06 1.28
C LEU A 159 -12.39 1.08 2.16
N GLN A 160 -11.38 0.78 3.00
CA GLN A 160 -10.69 1.79 3.79
C GLN A 160 -10.08 2.87 2.89
N MET A 161 -9.34 2.47 1.86
CA MET A 161 -8.69 3.40 0.93
C MET A 161 -9.71 4.32 0.23
N GLN A 162 -10.85 3.77 -0.24
CA GLN A 162 -11.90 4.56 -0.90
C GLN A 162 -12.55 5.59 0.04
N LEU A 163 -12.78 5.23 1.30
CA LEU A 163 -13.43 6.10 2.27
C LEU A 163 -12.47 7.14 2.89
N LEU A 164 -11.23 6.75 3.17
CA LEU A 164 -10.23 7.63 3.78
C LEU A 164 -9.62 8.60 2.77
N LYS A 165 -9.57 8.24 1.47
CA LYS A 165 -9.05 9.06 0.36
C LYS A 165 -7.63 9.55 0.61
N PRO A 166 -6.65 8.65 0.78
CA PRO A 166 -5.27 9.04 1.02
C PRO A 166 -4.66 9.77 -0.19
N SER A 167 -3.57 10.50 0.05
CA SER A 167 -2.74 11.10 -1.00
C SER A 167 -1.87 10.06 -1.69
N ILE A 168 -1.32 9.13 -0.89
CA ILE A 168 -0.47 8.03 -1.34
C ILE A 168 -0.98 6.72 -0.73
N ALA A 169 -1.23 5.73 -1.56
CA ALA A 169 -1.61 4.37 -1.14
C ALA A 169 -0.50 3.37 -1.44
N ILE A 170 -0.01 2.71 -0.40
CA ILE A 170 0.95 1.62 -0.47
C ILE A 170 0.18 0.31 -0.38
N LEU A 171 0.20 -0.49 -1.44
CA LEU A 171 -0.54 -1.74 -1.54
C LEU A 171 0.45 -2.91 -1.52
N ASP A 172 0.65 -3.53 -0.33
CA ASP A 172 1.63 -4.61 -0.16
C ASP A 172 0.98 -5.97 -0.41
N GLU A 173 1.32 -6.57 -1.56
CA GLU A 173 0.84 -7.89 -2.01
C GLU A 173 -0.69 -8.04 -1.91
N THR A 174 -1.41 -7.00 -2.32
CA THR A 174 -2.88 -6.98 -2.25
C THR A 174 -3.54 -8.04 -3.14
N ASP A 175 -2.80 -8.60 -4.09
CA ASP A 175 -3.22 -9.68 -4.99
C ASP A 175 -2.93 -11.09 -4.45
N SER A 176 -2.20 -11.21 -3.35
CA SER A 176 -1.79 -12.51 -2.79
C SER A 176 -3.00 -13.30 -2.28
N GLY A 177 -3.09 -14.57 -2.70
CA GLY A 177 -4.14 -15.49 -2.27
C GLY A 177 -5.53 -15.19 -2.84
N LEU A 178 -5.68 -14.27 -3.78
CA LEU A 178 -6.94 -13.97 -4.43
C LEU A 178 -7.20 -14.90 -5.63
N ASP A 179 -8.44 -15.36 -5.75
CA ASP A 179 -8.94 -15.91 -7.01
C ASP A 179 -9.15 -14.81 -8.07
N VAL A 180 -9.47 -15.21 -9.29
CA VAL A 180 -9.61 -14.29 -10.44
C VAL A 180 -10.71 -13.26 -10.22
N ASP A 181 -11.83 -13.65 -9.61
CA ASP A 181 -12.96 -12.76 -9.38
C ASP A 181 -12.68 -11.75 -8.27
N ALA A 182 -12.10 -12.19 -7.15
CA ALA A 182 -11.68 -11.31 -6.07
C ALA A 182 -10.59 -10.34 -6.53
N LEU A 183 -9.60 -10.80 -7.32
CA LEU A 183 -8.57 -9.96 -7.90
C LEU A 183 -9.15 -8.86 -8.78
N ARG A 184 -10.12 -9.21 -9.64
CA ARG A 184 -10.80 -8.23 -10.49
C ARG A 184 -11.52 -7.16 -9.66
N ILE A 185 -12.31 -7.56 -8.65
CA ILE A 185 -13.06 -6.63 -7.79
C ILE A 185 -12.11 -5.67 -7.05
N VAL A 186 -11.04 -6.21 -6.46
CA VAL A 186 -10.01 -5.41 -5.76
C VAL A 186 -9.36 -4.42 -6.72
N SER A 187 -8.95 -4.88 -7.91
CA SER A 187 -8.33 -4.04 -8.94
C SER A 187 -9.26 -2.95 -9.46
N GLU A 188 -10.55 -3.26 -9.71
CA GLU A 188 -11.57 -2.27 -10.07
C GLU A 188 -11.73 -1.22 -8.96
N GLY A 189 -11.67 -1.64 -7.68
CA GLY A 189 -11.70 -0.76 -6.53
C GLY A 189 -10.51 0.19 -6.46
N VAL A 190 -9.31 -0.31 -6.73
CA VAL A 190 -8.06 0.49 -6.81
C VAL A 190 -8.15 1.53 -7.92
N ASN A 191 -8.54 1.12 -9.13
CA ASN A 191 -8.68 2.03 -10.27
C ASN A 191 -9.71 3.14 -9.99
N ARG A 192 -10.86 2.77 -9.42
CA ARG A 192 -11.89 3.75 -9.04
C ARG A 192 -11.41 4.75 -8.00
N ALA A 193 -10.62 4.32 -7.01
CA ALA A 193 -10.01 5.23 -6.05
C ALA A 193 -9.06 6.21 -6.75
N LYS A 194 -8.20 5.72 -7.66
CA LYS A 194 -7.29 6.54 -8.46
C LYS A 194 -8.05 7.59 -9.29
N GLU A 195 -9.09 7.18 -10.00
CA GLU A 195 -9.91 8.06 -10.83
C GLU A 195 -10.64 9.16 -10.02
N ASN A 196 -11.12 8.80 -8.82
CA ASN A 196 -11.92 9.71 -8.00
C ASN A 196 -11.10 10.68 -7.15
N THR A 197 -9.85 10.34 -6.80
CA THR A 197 -9.06 11.10 -5.81
C THR A 197 -7.66 11.48 -6.27
N GLU A 198 -7.25 11.05 -7.46
CA GLU A 198 -5.87 11.22 -7.95
C GLU A 198 -4.81 10.68 -6.97
N VAL A 199 -5.13 9.61 -6.21
CA VAL A 199 -4.19 8.98 -5.30
C VAL A 199 -2.96 8.44 -6.05
N GLY A 200 -1.75 8.71 -5.53
CA GLY A 200 -0.53 8.05 -5.98
C GLY A 200 -0.46 6.63 -5.41
N ILE A 201 -0.15 5.64 -6.24
CA ILE A 201 -0.18 4.22 -5.85
C ILE A 201 1.21 3.62 -5.92
N MET A 202 1.69 3.05 -4.80
CA MET A 202 2.83 2.14 -4.75
C MET A 202 2.30 0.71 -4.61
N LEU A 203 2.32 -0.04 -5.70
CA LEU A 203 1.82 -1.41 -5.77
C LEU A 203 2.99 -2.39 -5.68
N ILE A 204 3.11 -3.08 -4.55
CA ILE A 204 4.10 -4.15 -4.36
C ILE A 204 3.46 -5.47 -4.76
N THR A 205 4.05 -6.17 -5.72
CA THR A 205 3.58 -7.47 -6.16
C THR A 205 4.71 -8.34 -6.72
N HIS A 206 4.53 -9.65 -6.64
CA HIS A 206 5.39 -10.64 -7.31
C HIS A 206 4.80 -11.10 -8.64
N TYR A 207 3.53 -10.79 -8.92
CA TYR A 207 2.79 -11.35 -10.04
C TYR A 207 2.35 -10.25 -11.00
N THR A 208 2.54 -10.50 -12.29
CA THR A 208 2.09 -9.60 -13.34
C THR A 208 0.57 -9.60 -13.52
N ARG A 209 -0.14 -10.61 -13.00
CA ARG A 209 -1.58 -10.75 -13.19
C ARG A 209 -2.39 -9.54 -12.68
N ILE A 210 -2.00 -8.89 -11.55
CA ILE A 210 -2.67 -7.68 -11.08
C ILE A 210 -2.42 -6.50 -12.01
N LEU A 211 -1.25 -6.44 -12.64
CA LEU A 211 -0.87 -5.37 -13.57
C LEU A 211 -1.68 -5.41 -14.87
N ASN A 212 -2.37 -6.51 -15.15
CA ASN A 212 -3.33 -6.58 -16.24
C ASN A 212 -4.58 -5.75 -15.99
N TYR A 213 -4.93 -5.52 -14.73
CA TYR A 213 -6.09 -4.76 -14.28
C TYR A 213 -5.72 -3.36 -13.79
N VAL A 214 -4.66 -3.24 -12.99
CA VAL A 214 -4.11 -1.97 -12.49
C VAL A 214 -2.86 -1.66 -13.29
N LYS A 215 -3.02 -0.85 -14.35
CA LYS A 215 -1.90 -0.51 -15.25
C LYS A 215 -0.90 0.38 -14.54
N PRO A 216 0.37 -0.03 -14.40
CA PRO A 216 1.40 0.82 -13.85
C PRO A 216 1.86 1.87 -14.88
N ASP A 217 2.17 3.08 -14.39
CA ASP A 217 2.86 4.10 -15.17
C ASP A 217 4.37 3.83 -15.16
N PHE A 218 4.87 3.31 -14.01
CA PHE A 218 6.28 2.94 -13.82
C PHE A 218 6.40 1.57 -13.16
N VAL A 219 7.44 0.83 -13.54
CA VAL A 219 7.81 -0.46 -12.94
C VAL A 219 9.23 -0.35 -12.41
N HIS A 220 9.44 -0.73 -11.17
CA HIS A 220 10.72 -0.72 -10.47
C HIS A 220 11.14 -2.12 -10.09
N VAL A 221 12.33 -2.52 -10.48
CA VAL A 221 12.95 -3.79 -10.09
C VAL A 221 13.67 -3.60 -8.76
N PHE A 222 13.14 -4.18 -7.70
CA PHE A 222 13.66 -4.05 -6.35
C PHE A 222 14.46 -5.29 -5.94
N VAL A 223 15.78 -5.14 -5.76
CA VAL A 223 16.68 -6.24 -5.45
C VAL A 223 17.67 -5.79 -4.37
N ASN A 224 17.86 -6.64 -3.37
CA ASN A 224 18.84 -6.42 -2.31
C ASN A 224 18.78 -5.02 -1.65
N GLY A 225 17.54 -4.55 -1.40
CA GLY A 225 17.30 -3.27 -0.71
C GLY A 225 17.42 -2.03 -1.59
N ARG A 226 17.47 -2.16 -2.91
CA ARG A 226 17.65 -1.05 -3.87
C ARG A 226 16.74 -1.19 -5.08
N ILE A 227 16.48 -0.09 -5.76
CA ILE A 227 15.90 -0.09 -7.11
C ILE A 227 17.05 -0.32 -8.08
N ALA A 228 17.07 -1.51 -8.71
CA ALA A 228 18.11 -1.90 -9.65
C ALA A 228 17.85 -1.43 -11.09
N GLU A 229 16.59 -1.35 -11.48
CA GLU A 229 16.14 -0.85 -12.79
C GLU A 229 14.76 -0.21 -12.66
N GLN A 230 14.49 0.80 -13.48
CA GLN A 230 13.19 1.44 -13.62
C GLN A 230 12.82 1.50 -15.11
N GLY A 231 11.54 1.27 -15.41
CA GLY A 231 11.01 1.33 -16.78
C GLY A 231 9.51 1.52 -16.80
N GLY A 232 8.94 1.43 -18.00
CA GLY A 232 7.50 1.42 -18.21
C GLY A 232 6.89 0.03 -18.01
N PRO A 233 5.60 -0.14 -18.38
CA PRO A 233 4.87 -1.41 -18.24
C PRO A 233 5.56 -2.61 -18.90
N GLU A 234 6.30 -2.40 -20.00
CA GLU A 234 7.05 -3.43 -20.71
C GLU A 234 8.12 -4.12 -19.86
N LEU A 235 8.60 -3.42 -18.81
CA LEU A 235 9.57 -4.01 -17.87
C LEU A 235 8.93 -5.17 -17.08
N ALA A 236 7.65 -5.07 -16.73
CA ALA A 236 6.95 -6.15 -16.03
C ALA A 236 6.83 -7.41 -16.88
N GLU A 237 6.49 -7.27 -18.18
CA GLU A 237 6.43 -8.39 -19.14
C GLU A 237 7.81 -9.05 -19.32
N ARG A 238 8.86 -8.24 -19.36
CA ARG A 238 10.24 -8.74 -19.45
C ARG A 238 10.63 -9.54 -18.20
N LEU A 239 10.26 -9.05 -17.00
CA LEU A 239 10.53 -9.76 -15.74
C LEU A 239 9.78 -11.10 -15.65
N GLU A 240 8.55 -11.17 -16.18
CA GLU A 240 7.80 -12.43 -16.24
C GLU A 240 8.50 -13.48 -17.11
N ASN A 241 9.11 -13.07 -18.22
CA ASN A 241 9.77 -13.96 -19.16
C ASN A 241 11.21 -14.32 -18.74
N GLU A 242 11.98 -13.37 -18.22
CA GLU A 242 13.41 -13.51 -17.98
C GLU A 242 13.76 -13.77 -16.50
N GLY A 243 12.83 -13.48 -15.57
CA GLY A 243 13.08 -13.56 -14.13
C GLY A 243 14.02 -12.46 -13.61
N TYR A 244 14.56 -12.68 -12.39
CA TYR A 244 15.39 -11.70 -11.68
C TYR A 244 16.88 -12.05 -11.66
N ASP A 245 17.33 -13.13 -12.30
CA ASP A 245 18.70 -13.69 -12.17
C ASP A 245 19.78 -12.68 -12.56
N ARG A 246 19.58 -11.91 -13.62
CA ARG A 246 20.53 -10.88 -14.07
C ARG A 246 20.76 -9.79 -13.01
N PHE A 247 19.74 -9.43 -12.26
CA PHE A 247 19.83 -8.40 -11.20
C PHE A 247 20.49 -8.95 -9.94
N LEU A 248 20.22 -10.23 -9.63
CA LEU A 248 20.86 -10.92 -8.49
C LEU A 248 22.36 -11.10 -8.73
N ALA A 249 22.78 -11.42 -9.96
CA ALA A 249 24.20 -11.53 -10.33
C ALA A 249 24.93 -10.20 -10.26
N ALA A 250 24.29 -9.09 -10.58
CA ALA A 250 24.88 -7.75 -10.52
C ALA A 250 24.93 -7.16 -9.10
N ALA A 251 24.18 -7.72 -8.14
CA ALA A 251 24.08 -7.23 -6.76
C ALA A 251 25.05 -7.93 -5.78
N ASN A 252 25.81 -8.95 -6.25
CA ASN A 252 26.87 -9.66 -5.54
C ASN A 252 28.23 -9.11 -5.96
#